data_148f7fae4082ab4dd0c70379b8323cf1
#
_entry.id   148f7fae4082ab4dd0c70379b8323cf1
#
_cell.length_a   1.000
_cell.length_b   1.000
_cell.length_c   1.000
_cell.angle_alpha   90.00
_cell.angle_beta   90.00
_cell.angle_gamma   90.00
#
_symmetry.space_group_name_H-M   'P 1'
#
loop_
_entity.id
_entity.type
_entity.pdbx_description
1 polymer ?
#
loop_
_entity_poly.entity_id
_entity_poly.type
_entity_poly.pdbx_seq_one_letter_code
_entity_poly.pdbx_strand_id
1 'polypeptide(L)'
;MNSDDIRTVVFEILRRIAPESDPSALDPNENIRQALDIDSFDALNFFVRVNEQFGISVPESDYGGLNTVSEIVGYLSARLG
;
A
#
# COMPACT_ATOMS: atom_id res chain seq x y z
N MET A 1 -14.60 -6.75 3.25
CA MET A 1 -13.31 -7.24 2.74
C MET A 1 -12.44 -7.69 3.90
N ASN A 2 -11.89 -8.89 3.86
CA ASN A 2 -10.99 -9.34 4.93
C ASN A 2 -9.55 -8.86 4.65
N SER A 3 -8.66 -9.03 5.63
CA SER A 3 -7.28 -8.56 5.54
C SER A 3 -6.51 -9.21 4.38
N ASP A 4 -6.78 -10.49 4.07
CA ASP A 4 -6.11 -11.17 2.97
C ASP A 4 -6.51 -10.60 1.62
N ASP A 5 -7.79 -10.25 1.45
CA ASP A 5 -8.28 -9.62 0.23
C ASP A 5 -7.68 -8.22 0.07
N ILE A 6 -7.61 -7.47 1.15
CA ILE A 6 -6.99 -6.14 1.15
C ILE A 6 -5.52 -6.25 0.76
N ARG A 7 -4.79 -7.19 1.34
CA ARG A 7 -3.38 -7.42 1.02
C ARG A 7 -3.19 -7.77 -0.45
N THR A 8 -4.06 -8.61 -1.01
CA THR A 8 -4.00 -8.99 -2.42
C THR A 8 -4.13 -7.76 -3.32
N VAL A 9 -5.08 -6.88 -3.03
CA VAL A 9 -5.27 -5.65 -3.81
C VAL A 9 -4.07 -4.71 -3.65
N VAL A 10 -3.55 -4.57 -2.43
CA VAL A 10 -2.35 -3.75 -2.17
C VAL A 10 -1.17 -4.27 -2.99
N PHE A 11 -0.96 -5.58 -3.04
CA PHE A 11 0.12 -6.18 -3.84
C PHE A 11 -0.07 -5.92 -5.33
N GLU A 12 -1.30 -5.98 -5.84
CA GLU A 12 -1.59 -5.68 -7.24
C GLU A 12 -1.24 -4.23 -7.58
N ILE A 13 -1.57 -3.30 -6.69
CA ILE A 13 -1.23 -1.89 -6.88
C ILE A 13 0.28 -1.71 -6.89
N LEU A 14 0.99 -2.33 -5.96
CA LEU A 14 2.45 -2.25 -5.88
C LEU A 14 3.12 -2.83 -7.14
N ARG A 15 2.59 -3.91 -7.69
CA ARG A 15 3.11 -4.48 -8.94
C ARG A 15 2.98 -3.54 -10.12
N ARG A 16 1.93 -2.73 -10.15
CA ARG A 16 1.74 -1.74 -11.21
C ARG A 16 2.71 -0.58 -11.08
N ILE A 17 3.06 -0.20 -9.85
CA ILE A 17 3.98 0.90 -9.57
C ILE A 17 5.43 0.45 -9.73
N ALA A 18 5.75 -0.76 -9.30
CA ALA A 18 7.10 -1.33 -9.35
C ALA A 18 7.04 -2.72 -10.01
N PRO A 19 6.86 -2.78 -11.34
CA PRO A 19 6.61 -4.06 -12.05
C PRO A 19 7.79 -5.03 -12.01
N GLU A 20 8.99 -4.56 -11.71
CA GLU A 20 10.19 -5.40 -11.62
C GLU A 20 10.33 -6.05 -10.24
N SER A 21 9.46 -5.69 -9.30
CA SER A 21 9.52 -6.17 -7.92
C SER A 21 8.45 -7.21 -7.67
N ASP A 22 8.69 -8.04 -6.64
CA ASP A 22 7.68 -9.00 -6.16
C ASP A 22 7.22 -8.58 -4.76
N PRO A 23 6.09 -7.88 -4.63
CA PRO A 23 5.57 -7.46 -3.33
C PRO A 23 5.28 -8.62 -2.37
N SER A 24 4.96 -9.80 -2.90
CA SER A 24 4.66 -10.97 -2.06
C SER A 24 5.91 -11.49 -1.33
N ALA A 25 7.11 -11.11 -1.78
CA ALA A 25 8.36 -11.46 -1.13
C ALA A 25 8.76 -10.48 -0.02
N LEU A 26 8.02 -9.39 0.14
CA LEU A 26 8.30 -8.39 1.18
C LEU A 26 7.98 -8.93 2.57
N ASP A 27 8.83 -8.61 3.53
CA ASP A 27 8.47 -8.75 4.94
C ASP A 27 7.36 -7.74 5.23
N PRO A 28 6.27 -8.15 5.94
CA PRO A 28 5.15 -7.22 6.24
C PRO A 28 5.56 -5.98 7.03
N ASN A 29 6.69 -6.02 7.72
CA ASN A 29 7.21 -4.92 8.54
C ASN A 29 8.35 -4.16 7.89
N GLU A 30 8.69 -4.50 6.64
CA GLU A 30 9.74 -3.83 5.89
C GLU A 30 9.22 -2.54 5.25
N ASN A 31 10.09 -1.52 5.19
CA ASN A 31 9.73 -0.26 4.55
C ASN A 31 9.61 -0.48 3.02
N ILE A 32 8.42 -0.26 2.49
CA ILE A 32 8.09 -0.51 1.09
C ILE A 32 8.92 0.37 0.16
N ARG A 33 9.09 1.65 0.51
CA ARG A 33 9.81 2.59 -0.36
C ARG A 33 11.27 2.22 -0.51
N GLN A 34 11.88 1.73 0.55
CA GLN A 34 13.27 1.26 0.52
C GLN A 34 13.39 -0.08 -0.19
N ALA A 35 12.50 -1.00 0.11
CA ALA A 35 12.54 -2.36 -0.43
C ALA A 35 12.29 -2.41 -1.93
N LEU A 36 11.37 -1.58 -2.43
CA LEU A 36 10.99 -1.54 -3.84
C LEU A 36 11.59 -0.37 -4.61
N ASP A 37 12.44 0.41 -3.96
CA ASP A 37 13.09 1.59 -4.55
C ASP A 37 12.05 2.56 -5.14
N ILE A 38 11.02 2.86 -4.36
CA ILE A 38 9.91 3.74 -4.75
C ILE A 38 10.21 5.17 -4.27
N ASP A 39 10.15 6.15 -5.15
CA ASP A 39 10.34 7.54 -4.79
C ASP A 39 9.03 8.18 -4.28
N SER A 40 9.08 9.46 -3.92
CA SER A 40 7.93 10.19 -3.37
C SER A 40 6.77 10.28 -4.35
N PHE A 41 7.07 10.41 -5.64
CA PHE A 41 6.07 10.49 -6.69
C PHE A 41 5.31 9.17 -6.82
N ASP A 42 6.05 8.06 -6.84
CA ASP A 42 5.46 6.73 -6.89
C ASP A 42 4.64 6.42 -5.64
N ALA A 43 5.11 6.87 -4.48
CA ALA A 43 4.36 6.70 -3.23
C ALA A 43 3.02 7.45 -3.28
N LEU A 44 3.01 8.67 -3.81
CA LEU A 44 1.78 9.44 -4.00
C LEU A 44 0.83 8.70 -4.96
N ASN A 45 1.34 8.21 -6.07
CA ASN A 45 0.59 7.41 -7.04
C ASN A 45 -0.02 6.15 -6.39
N PHE A 46 0.73 5.51 -5.51
CA PHE A 46 0.24 4.35 -4.77
C PHE A 46 -1.03 4.72 -3.98
N PHE A 47 -1.02 5.81 -3.23
CA PHE A 47 -2.17 6.21 -2.43
C PHE A 47 -3.35 6.67 -3.29
N VAL A 48 -3.11 7.31 -4.43
CA VAL A 48 -4.17 7.65 -5.38
C VAL A 48 -4.88 6.38 -5.85
N ARG A 49 -4.12 5.35 -6.21
CA ARG A 49 -4.69 4.07 -6.63
C ARG A 49 -5.42 3.34 -5.51
N VAL A 50 -4.89 3.42 -4.29
CA VAL A 50 -5.57 2.87 -3.10
C VAL A 50 -6.93 3.54 -2.92
N ASN A 51 -6.98 4.85 -3.02
CA ASN A 51 -8.23 5.60 -2.89
C ASN A 51 -9.26 5.15 -3.94
N GLU A 52 -8.82 5.00 -5.17
CA GLU A 52 -9.70 4.56 -6.27
C GLU A 52 -10.19 3.13 -6.08
N GLN A 53 -9.30 2.21 -5.74
CA GLN A 53 -9.61 0.79 -5.63
C GLN A 53 -10.53 0.48 -4.45
N PHE A 54 -10.33 1.16 -3.33
CA PHE A 54 -11.11 0.91 -2.12
C PHE A 54 -12.25 1.89 -1.91
N GLY A 55 -12.37 2.91 -2.74
CA GLY A 55 -13.43 3.92 -2.62
C GLY A 55 -13.33 4.75 -1.36
N ILE A 56 -12.12 5.00 -0.88
CA ILE A 56 -11.86 5.80 0.32
C ILE A 56 -10.96 6.99 -0.02
N SER A 57 -10.77 7.86 0.95
CA SER A 57 -9.83 8.98 0.82
C SER A 57 -8.86 8.93 1.99
N VAL A 58 -7.60 8.56 1.71
CA VAL A 58 -6.53 8.59 2.71
C VAL A 58 -5.97 10.00 2.76
N PRO A 59 -6.05 10.71 3.91
CA PRO A 59 -5.47 12.04 4.02
C PRO A 59 -3.95 12.00 3.87
N GLU A 60 -3.37 13.01 3.24
CA GLU A 60 -1.92 13.10 3.10
C GLU A 60 -1.21 13.10 4.45
N SER A 61 -1.83 13.64 5.48
CA SER A 61 -1.28 13.66 6.84
C SER A 61 -1.04 12.26 7.40
N ASP A 62 -1.72 11.23 6.86
CA ASP A 62 -1.55 9.84 7.29
C ASP A 62 -0.47 9.10 6.53
N TYR A 63 0.01 9.64 5.40
CA TYR A 63 0.97 8.95 4.54
C TYR A 63 2.28 8.61 5.26
N GLY A 64 2.73 9.49 6.14
CA GLY A 64 3.98 9.29 6.88
C GLY A 64 3.98 8.09 7.82
N GLY A 65 2.80 7.62 8.23
CA GLY A 65 2.64 6.44 9.08
C GLY A 65 2.35 5.15 8.32
N LEU A 66 2.32 5.18 6.99
CA LEU A 66 1.93 4.06 6.15
C LEU A 66 3.12 3.60 5.29
N ASN A 67 4.12 3.01 5.93
CA ASN A 67 5.39 2.66 5.31
C ASN A 67 5.59 1.17 5.08
N THR A 68 4.77 0.32 5.68
CA THR A 68 4.88 -1.13 5.59
C THR A 68 3.55 -1.73 5.14
N VAL A 69 3.60 -2.96 4.61
CA VAL A 69 2.37 -3.68 4.23
C VAL A 69 1.46 -3.85 5.45
N SER A 70 2.03 -4.20 6.60
CA SER A 70 1.27 -4.34 7.86
C SER A 70 0.52 -3.08 8.23
N GLU A 71 1.19 -1.93 8.18
CA GLU A 71 0.56 -0.65 8.50
C GLU A 71 -0.55 -0.30 7.53
N ILE A 72 -0.31 -0.50 6.23
CA ILE A 72 -1.29 -0.19 5.18
C ILE A 72 -2.51 -1.08 5.30
N VAL A 73 -2.31 -2.39 5.43
CA VAL A 73 -3.42 -3.34 5.54
C VAL A 73 -4.23 -3.09 6.81
N GLY A 74 -3.55 -2.82 7.93
CA GLY A 74 -4.22 -2.48 9.19
C GLY A 74 -5.06 -1.22 9.09
N TYR A 75 -4.52 -0.19 8.47
CA TYR A 75 -5.22 1.08 8.25
C TYR A 75 -6.47 0.87 7.39
N LEU A 76 -6.33 0.16 6.27
CA LEU A 76 -7.45 -0.11 5.37
C LEU A 76 -8.49 -1.01 6.02
N SER A 77 -8.09 -2.01 6.76
CA SER A 77 -9.02 -2.89 7.49
C SER A 77 -9.88 -2.10 8.46
N ALA A 78 -9.28 -1.15 9.18
CA ALA A 78 -10.00 -0.32 10.14
C ALA A 78 -11.01 0.61 9.44
N ARG A 79 -10.68 1.08 8.23
CA ARG A 79 -11.55 1.98 7.46
C ARG A 79 -12.66 1.25 6.71
N LEU A 80 -12.40 0.05 6.25
CA LEU A 80 -13.35 -0.73 5.46
C LEU A 80 -14.25 -1.62 6.31
N GLY A 81 -13.94 -1.68 7.57
CA GLY A 81 -14.75 -2.39 8.54
C GLY A 81 -14.61 -3.86 8.52
#